data_67792ab4132043dcd2cc0840acf36ac3
#
_entry.id   67792ab4132043dcd2cc0840acf36ac3
#
_cell.length_a   1.000
_cell.length_b   1.000
_cell.length_c   1.000
_cell.angle_alpha   90.00
_cell.angle_beta   90.00
_cell.angle_gamma   90.00
#
_symmetry.space_group_name_H-M   'P 1'
#
loop_
_entity.id
_entity.type
_entity.pdbx_description
1 polymer ?
#
loop_
_entity_poly.entity_id
_entity_poly.type
_entity_poly.pdbx_seq_one_letter_code
_entity_poly.pdbx_strand_id
1 'polypeptide(L)'
;MFSTAVDVRAKLHDGTEVIIEIQIRKQQYFLNRFHYYLANQLVENVQKLRKQGQTHKMYEQMEPVYGIAILEKSLLLDGEAAINKYWLTNSRSGKQLKAYYKNGKHQNLLQVAFLELDKYNKDENLTDAGRQWLEFFGNLPFTKAPSQAVAHADSLLDSSSWTKEEKTMIDERIRIQENYDMTMETAIDEAREEGLEQGVAQGRKQLVCEMVSRGMSPELISNMTGLSIEEIKALLS
;
A
#
# COMPACT_ATOMS: atom_id res chain seq x y z
N MET A 1 2.56 -12.85 18.92
CA MET A 1 3.45 -12.94 17.73
C MET A 1 2.62 -12.48 16.55
N PHE A 2 2.86 -11.28 16.03
CA PHE A 2 2.09 -10.79 14.88
C PHE A 2 2.52 -11.61 13.65
N SER A 3 1.59 -12.38 13.10
CA SER A 3 1.80 -13.04 11.80
C SER A 3 1.82 -11.96 10.72
N THR A 4 2.96 -11.73 10.12
CA THR A 4 3.08 -10.90 8.93
C THR A 4 2.56 -11.72 7.76
N ALA A 5 1.29 -11.53 7.41
CA ALA A 5 0.73 -12.12 6.20
C ALA A 5 1.04 -11.20 5.02
N VAL A 6 1.82 -11.68 4.07
CA VAL A 6 1.90 -11.10 2.71
C VAL A 6 0.82 -11.76 1.86
N ASP A 7 0.30 -11.05 0.86
CA ASP A 7 -0.80 -11.58 0.05
C ASP A 7 -0.38 -12.81 -0.74
N VAL A 8 0.78 -12.77 -1.41
CA VAL A 8 1.32 -13.91 -2.14
C VAL A 8 2.83 -14.02 -1.96
N ARG A 9 3.31 -15.25 -1.75
CA ARG A 9 4.74 -15.61 -1.82
C ARG A 9 4.95 -16.62 -2.94
N ALA A 10 5.94 -16.34 -3.78
CA ALA A 10 6.32 -17.23 -4.88
C ALA A 10 7.83 -17.40 -4.92
N LYS A 11 8.27 -18.47 -5.58
CA LYS A 11 9.68 -18.72 -5.81
C LYS A 11 9.91 -19.03 -7.30
N LEU A 12 10.84 -18.31 -7.91
CA LEU A 12 11.23 -18.54 -9.30
C LEU A 12 12.15 -19.76 -9.42
N HIS A 13 12.30 -20.26 -10.64
CA HIS A 13 13.17 -21.42 -10.93
C HIS A 13 14.64 -21.20 -10.56
N ASP A 14 15.12 -19.96 -10.61
CA ASP A 14 16.48 -19.59 -10.25
C ASP A 14 16.71 -19.44 -8.74
N GLY A 15 15.65 -19.62 -7.94
CA GLY A 15 15.67 -19.51 -6.49
C GLY A 15 15.23 -18.17 -5.94
N THR A 16 15.02 -17.15 -6.79
CA THR A 16 14.55 -15.82 -6.37
C THR A 16 13.21 -15.92 -5.65
N GLU A 17 13.12 -15.34 -4.46
CA GLU A 17 11.89 -15.24 -3.70
C GLU A 17 11.12 -13.98 -4.15
N VAL A 18 9.82 -14.13 -4.37
CA VAL A 18 8.94 -13.03 -4.82
C VAL A 18 7.83 -12.82 -3.79
N ILE A 19 7.67 -11.60 -3.35
CA ILE A 19 6.57 -11.15 -2.52
C ILE A 19 5.66 -10.28 -3.38
N ILE A 20 4.37 -10.58 -3.41
CA ILE A 20 3.37 -9.79 -4.11
C ILE A 20 2.39 -9.27 -3.07
N GLU A 21 2.18 -7.96 -3.05
CA GLU A 21 1.19 -7.25 -2.25
C GLU A 21 0.19 -6.58 -3.17
N ILE A 22 -1.10 -6.74 -2.89
CA ILE A 22 -2.19 -6.09 -3.63
C ILE A 22 -2.79 -5.02 -2.74
N GLN A 23 -2.69 -3.76 -3.15
CA GLN A 23 -3.14 -2.62 -2.37
C GLN A 23 -4.27 -1.89 -3.11
N ILE A 24 -5.50 -2.11 -2.67
CA ILE A 24 -6.70 -1.51 -3.27
C ILE A 24 -6.89 -0.07 -2.77
N ARG A 25 -6.63 0.17 -1.48
CA ARG A 25 -6.83 1.50 -0.85
C ARG A 25 -5.51 2.12 -0.45
N LYS A 26 -5.41 3.45 -0.50
CA LYS A 26 -4.23 4.18 -0.04
C LYS A 26 -4.06 4.00 1.47
N GLN A 27 -2.96 3.38 1.90
CA GLN A 27 -2.59 3.22 3.30
C GLN A 27 -1.35 4.05 3.62
N GLN A 28 -1.42 4.85 4.68
CA GLN A 28 -0.37 5.81 5.04
C GLN A 28 1.01 5.18 5.22
N TYR A 29 1.09 3.97 5.77
CA TYR A 29 2.36 3.28 6.09
C TYR A 29 2.61 2.06 5.20
N PHE A 30 1.99 2.00 4.03
CA PHE A 30 2.14 0.86 3.12
C PHE A 30 3.61 0.60 2.76
N LEU A 31 4.36 1.61 2.34
CA LEU A 31 5.76 1.45 1.96
C LEU A 31 6.63 0.94 3.12
N ASN A 32 6.39 1.44 4.34
CA ASN A 32 7.10 0.98 5.54
C ASN A 32 6.86 -0.52 5.78
N ARG A 33 5.60 -0.94 5.72
CA ARG A 33 5.20 -2.34 5.88
C ARG A 33 5.78 -3.22 4.77
N PHE A 34 5.71 -2.77 3.53
CA PHE A 34 6.24 -3.49 2.39
C PHE A 34 7.76 -3.71 2.49
N HIS A 35 8.52 -2.67 2.84
CA HIS A 35 9.96 -2.79 3.10
C HIS A 35 10.26 -3.76 4.25
N TYR A 36 9.46 -3.73 5.32
CA TYR A 36 9.60 -4.67 6.42
C TYR A 36 9.42 -6.12 5.95
N TYR A 37 8.43 -6.42 5.12
CA TYR A 37 8.21 -7.77 4.57
C TYR A 37 9.40 -8.25 3.73
N LEU A 38 9.92 -7.38 2.87
CA LEU A 38 11.09 -7.69 2.05
C LEU A 38 12.34 -7.96 2.89
N ALA A 39 12.58 -7.13 3.90
CA ALA A 39 13.70 -7.31 4.82
C ALA A 39 13.57 -8.62 5.62
N ASN A 40 12.36 -8.92 6.11
CA ASN A 40 12.09 -10.17 6.82
C ASN A 40 12.33 -11.39 5.94
N GLN A 41 11.94 -11.37 4.67
CA GLN A 41 12.20 -12.46 3.74
C GLN A 41 13.69 -12.70 3.52
N LEU A 42 14.52 -11.64 3.44
CA LEU A 42 15.97 -11.77 3.39
C LEU A 42 16.53 -12.45 4.66
N VAL A 43 16.00 -12.08 5.82
CA VAL A 43 16.39 -12.71 7.10
C VAL A 43 15.97 -14.18 7.13
N GLU A 44 14.76 -14.51 6.69
CA GLU A 44 14.27 -15.89 6.59
C GLU A 44 15.14 -16.74 5.67
N ASN A 45 15.59 -16.20 4.52
CA ASN A 45 16.52 -16.89 3.61
C ASN A 45 17.81 -17.29 4.32
N VAL A 46 18.40 -16.39 5.08
CA VAL A 46 19.62 -16.67 5.87
C VAL A 46 19.36 -17.70 6.96
N GLN A 47 18.24 -17.58 7.68
CA GLN A 47 17.87 -18.54 8.73
C GLN A 47 17.65 -19.95 8.17
N LYS A 48 17.05 -20.06 6.99
CA LYS A 48 16.85 -21.32 6.28
C LYS A 48 18.17 -22.00 5.94
N LEU A 49 19.14 -21.25 5.41
CA LEU A 49 20.48 -21.73 5.11
C LEU A 49 21.19 -22.25 6.39
N ARG A 50 21.07 -21.51 7.50
CA ARG A 50 21.61 -21.94 8.82
C ARG A 50 21.00 -23.27 9.28
N LYS A 51 19.67 -23.40 9.22
CA LYS A 51 18.97 -24.63 9.62
C LYS A 51 19.37 -25.83 8.76
N GLN A 52 19.75 -25.61 7.49
CA GLN A 52 20.25 -26.63 6.59
C GLN A 52 21.73 -26.96 6.77
N GLY A 53 22.40 -26.37 7.78
CA GLY A 53 23.84 -26.58 8.04
C GLY A 53 24.75 -25.88 7.03
N GLN A 54 24.21 -25.02 6.16
CA GLN A 54 24.95 -24.31 5.12
C GLN A 54 25.56 -23.02 5.66
N THR A 55 26.36 -23.13 6.73
CA THR A 55 26.98 -21.95 7.37
C THR A 55 28.19 -21.42 6.59
N HIS A 56 28.87 -22.27 5.83
CA HIS A 56 29.99 -21.88 5.00
C HIS A 56 29.44 -21.22 3.70
N LYS A 57 29.95 -20.04 3.37
CA LYS A 57 29.50 -19.25 2.21
C LYS A 57 28.01 -18.88 2.21
N MET A 58 27.40 -18.82 3.39
CA MET A 58 25.97 -18.55 3.55
C MET A 58 25.52 -17.29 2.81
N TYR A 59 26.28 -16.20 2.86
CA TYR A 59 25.96 -14.94 2.20
C TYR A 59 26.08 -15.01 0.66
N GLU A 60 26.93 -15.91 0.13
CA GLU A 60 27.03 -16.19 -1.31
C GLU A 60 25.80 -16.93 -1.84
N GLN A 61 25.12 -17.68 -0.96
CA GLN A 61 23.95 -18.49 -1.29
C GLN A 61 22.61 -17.80 -0.95
N MET A 62 22.66 -16.57 -0.47
CA MET A 62 21.47 -15.82 -0.12
C MET A 62 20.64 -15.52 -1.37
N GLU A 63 19.38 -15.97 -1.39
CA GLU A 63 18.49 -15.75 -2.51
C GLU A 63 18.02 -14.29 -2.58
N PRO A 64 17.90 -13.71 -3.79
CA PRO A 64 17.30 -12.39 -3.95
C PRO A 64 15.83 -12.38 -3.56
N VAL A 65 15.37 -11.21 -3.13
CA VAL A 65 13.95 -10.95 -2.85
C VAL A 65 13.46 -9.85 -3.76
N TYR A 66 12.39 -10.13 -4.49
CA TYR A 66 11.70 -9.17 -5.33
C TYR A 66 10.32 -8.89 -4.73
N GLY A 67 10.05 -7.62 -4.49
CA GLY A 67 8.74 -7.15 -4.09
C GLY A 67 7.97 -6.62 -5.29
N ILE A 68 6.74 -7.03 -5.44
CA ILE A 68 5.81 -6.50 -6.43
C ILE A 68 4.61 -5.97 -5.68
N ALA A 69 4.30 -4.68 -5.82
CA ALA A 69 3.09 -4.10 -5.29
C ALA A 69 2.17 -3.71 -6.44
N ILE A 70 0.94 -4.21 -6.40
CA ILE A 70 -0.11 -3.89 -7.35
C ILE A 70 -1.02 -2.87 -6.67
N LEU A 71 -1.07 -1.67 -7.22
CA LEU A 71 -1.71 -0.51 -6.61
C LEU A 71 -2.88 -0.05 -7.47
N GLU A 72 -4.09 -0.05 -6.91
CA GLU A 72 -5.25 0.55 -7.59
C GLU A 72 -5.09 2.06 -7.74
N LYS A 73 -4.51 2.72 -6.71
CA LYS A 73 -4.22 4.15 -6.70
C LYS A 73 -2.73 4.40 -6.52
N SER A 74 -2.19 5.28 -7.35
CA SER A 74 -0.79 5.67 -7.30
C SER A 74 -0.37 6.17 -5.93
N LEU A 75 0.73 5.62 -5.42
CA LEU A 75 1.42 6.12 -4.23
C LEU A 75 2.52 7.09 -4.60
N LEU A 76 3.13 6.89 -5.76
CA LEU A 76 4.25 7.66 -6.25
C LEU A 76 3.74 8.77 -7.15
N LEU A 77 4.07 10.00 -6.79
CA LEU A 77 3.66 11.17 -7.56
C LEU A 77 4.54 11.42 -8.79
N ASP A 78 5.59 10.62 -8.96
CA ASP A 78 6.62 10.81 -9.98
C ASP A 78 6.21 10.18 -11.30
N GLY A 79 5.89 11.03 -12.27
CA GLY A 79 5.74 10.64 -13.66
C GLY A 79 4.47 9.84 -13.99
N GLU A 80 4.38 9.45 -15.26
CA GLU A 80 3.21 8.79 -15.86
C GLU A 80 3.40 7.27 -16.05
N ALA A 81 4.58 6.74 -15.73
CA ALA A 81 4.89 5.32 -15.87
C ALA A 81 4.00 4.47 -14.94
N ALA A 82 3.28 3.52 -15.53
CA ALA A 82 2.43 2.59 -14.78
C ALA A 82 3.22 1.45 -14.12
N ILE A 83 4.42 1.17 -14.60
CA ILE A 83 5.32 0.16 -14.03
C ILE A 83 6.64 0.82 -13.65
N ASN A 84 6.88 0.93 -12.35
CA ASN A 84 8.09 1.53 -11.78
C ASN A 84 8.91 0.47 -11.06
N LYS A 85 10.23 0.40 -11.35
CA LYS A 85 11.16 -0.54 -10.73
C LYS A 85 12.23 0.21 -9.95
N TYR A 86 12.52 -0.28 -8.74
CA TYR A 86 13.48 0.34 -7.83
C TYR A 86 14.52 -0.68 -7.37
N TRP A 87 15.75 -0.21 -7.26
CA TRP A 87 16.89 -0.93 -6.71
C TRP A 87 17.88 0.05 -6.08
N LEU A 88 18.80 -0.47 -5.28
CA LEU A 88 19.83 0.36 -4.67
C LEU A 88 20.82 0.86 -5.72
N THR A 89 21.03 2.18 -5.72
CA THR A 89 21.99 2.85 -6.62
C THR A 89 22.91 3.78 -5.85
N ASN A 90 24.08 4.03 -6.41
CA ASN A 90 24.94 5.11 -5.95
C ASN A 90 24.30 6.45 -6.32
N SER A 91 24.08 7.33 -5.34
CA SER A 91 23.38 8.60 -5.51
C SER A 91 24.08 9.60 -6.46
N ARG A 92 25.38 9.45 -6.67
CA ARG A 92 26.15 10.34 -7.57
C ARG A 92 26.26 9.79 -8.99
N SER A 93 26.50 8.48 -9.14
CA SER A 93 26.79 7.88 -10.45
C SER A 93 25.61 7.16 -11.09
N GLY A 94 24.52 6.94 -10.36
CA GLY A 94 23.37 6.13 -10.79
C GLY A 94 23.68 4.64 -10.94
N LYS A 95 24.91 4.20 -10.67
CA LYS A 95 25.27 2.79 -10.80
C LYS A 95 24.58 1.93 -9.76
N GLN A 96 24.03 0.79 -10.19
CA GLN A 96 23.38 -0.17 -9.30
C GLN A 96 24.39 -0.78 -8.32
N LEU A 97 23.99 -0.91 -7.06
CA LEU A 97 24.73 -1.62 -6.03
C LEU A 97 24.35 -3.10 -6.08
N LYS A 98 25.16 -3.90 -6.74
CA LYS A 98 24.93 -5.34 -6.88
C LYS A 98 25.78 -6.12 -5.88
N ALA A 99 25.15 -7.07 -5.20
CA ALA A 99 25.83 -8.00 -4.33
C ALA A 99 26.44 -9.16 -5.13
N TYR A 100 27.48 -9.78 -4.56
CA TYR A 100 28.03 -11.03 -5.06
C TYR A 100 27.00 -12.16 -4.91
N TYR A 101 26.85 -12.97 -5.93
CA TYR A 101 25.92 -14.08 -5.97
C TYR A 101 26.58 -15.34 -6.56
N LYS A 102 25.93 -16.46 -6.47
CA LYS A 102 26.40 -17.77 -6.95
C LYS A 102 27.14 -17.68 -8.29
N ASN A 103 28.23 -18.42 -8.39
CA ASN A 103 29.01 -18.55 -9.62
C ASN A 103 29.64 -17.25 -10.15
N GLY A 104 30.00 -16.33 -9.26
CA GLY A 104 30.66 -15.08 -9.62
C GLY A 104 29.76 -14.05 -10.27
N LYS A 105 28.45 -14.27 -10.30
CA LYS A 105 27.48 -13.29 -10.78
C LYS A 105 27.28 -12.19 -9.75
N HIS A 106 26.89 -11.02 -10.23
CA HIS A 106 26.48 -9.90 -9.38
C HIS A 106 25.03 -9.55 -9.69
N GLN A 107 24.19 -9.47 -8.66
CA GLN A 107 22.79 -9.12 -8.82
C GLN A 107 22.28 -8.28 -7.66
N ASN A 108 21.13 -7.63 -7.86
CA ASN A 108 20.44 -6.92 -6.78
C ASN A 108 19.80 -7.97 -5.86
N LEU A 109 20.14 -7.92 -4.57
CA LEU A 109 19.51 -8.81 -3.58
C LEU A 109 18.08 -8.36 -3.23
N LEU A 110 17.81 -7.07 -3.41
CA LEU A 110 16.49 -6.48 -3.14
C LEU A 110 16.07 -5.64 -4.34
N GLN A 111 14.91 -5.92 -4.88
CA GLN A 111 14.27 -5.12 -5.92
C GLN A 111 12.80 -4.93 -5.59
N VAL A 112 12.25 -3.80 -6.01
CA VAL A 112 10.84 -3.47 -5.85
C VAL A 112 10.27 -3.04 -7.18
N ALA A 113 9.07 -3.51 -7.49
CA ALA A 113 8.28 -3.04 -8.62
C ALA A 113 6.90 -2.60 -8.15
N PHE A 114 6.44 -1.46 -8.63
CA PHE A 114 5.08 -0.97 -8.45
C PHE A 114 4.35 -1.04 -9.79
N LEU A 115 3.17 -1.64 -9.78
CA LEU A 115 2.22 -1.66 -10.87
C LEU A 115 1.06 -0.75 -10.46
N GLU A 116 0.99 0.45 -11.03
CA GLU A 116 0.02 1.49 -10.68
C GLU A 116 -1.10 1.52 -11.71
N LEU A 117 -2.23 0.90 -11.38
CA LEU A 117 -3.32 0.63 -12.34
C LEU A 117 -3.96 1.91 -12.87
N ASP A 118 -4.05 2.97 -12.06
CA ASP A 118 -4.62 4.26 -12.45
C ASP A 118 -3.74 5.06 -13.44
N LYS A 119 -2.51 4.61 -13.68
CA LYS A 119 -1.60 5.17 -14.71
C LYS A 119 -1.62 4.42 -16.03
N TYR A 120 -2.38 3.33 -16.16
CA TYR A 120 -2.39 2.47 -17.35
C TYR A 120 -2.57 3.26 -18.66
N ASN A 121 -3.55 4.15 -18.73
CA ASN A 121 -3.87 4.93 -19.93
C ASN A 121 -2.90 6.09 -20.20
N LYS A 122 -1.98 6.38 -19.28
CA LYS A 122 -1.00 7.48 -19.38
C LYS A 122 0.37 7.00 -19.82
N ASP A 123 0.67 5.72 -19.62
CA ASP A 123 1.96 5.13 -19.96
C ASP A 123 1.98 4.61 -21.40
N GLU A 124 2.60 5.38 -22.28
CA GLU A 124 2.76 5.02 -23.68
C GLU A 124 3.88 4.02 -23.95
N ASN A 125 4.77 3.79 -22.97
CA ASN A 125 5.98 2.97 -23.10
C ASN A 125 5.84 1.57 -22.50
N LEU A 126 4.62 1.08 -22.29
CA LEU A 126 4.38 -0.25 -21.74
C LEU A 126 4.84 -1.36 -22.69
N THR A 127 5.62 -2.30 -22.14
CA THR A 127 5.86 -3.57 -22.85
C THR A 127 4.57 -4.38 -22.98
N ASP A 128 4.46 -5.25 -23.98
CA ASP A 128 3.28 -6.10 -24.14
C ASP A 128 2.99 -6.93 -22.89
N ALA A 129 4.02 -7.48 -22.24
CA ALA A 129 3.86 -8.23 -21.00
C ALA A 129 3.36 -7.35 -19.85
N GLY A 130 3.93 -6.15 -19.67
CA GLY A 130 3.49 -5.21 -18.64
C GLY A 130 2.05 -4.77 -18.86
N ARG A 131 1.68 -4.47 -20.10
CA ARG A 131 0.32 -4.09 -20.49
C ARG A 131 -0.69 -5.18 -20.13
N GLN A 132 -0.42 -6.42 -20.50
CA GLN A 132 -1.33 -7.54 -20.24
C GLN A 132 -1.56 -7.77 -18.73
N TRP A 133 -0.52 -7.65 -17.90
CA TRP A 133 -0.68 -7.77 -16.45
C TRP A 133 -1.46 -6.58 -15.85
N LEU A 134 -1.25 -5.36 -16.35
CA LEU A 134 -2.04 -4.21 -15.92
C LEU A 134 -3.52 -4.34 -16.34
N GLU A 135 -3.78 -4.84 -17.56
CA GLU A 135 -5.14 -5.13 -18.03
C GLU A 135 -5.81 -6.21 -17.16
N PHE A 136 -5.10 -7.29 -16.86
CA PHE A 136 -5.59 -8.37 -16.00
C PHE A 136 -5.95 -7.86 -14.59
N PHE A 137 -5.02 -7.20 -13.90
CA PHE A 137 -5.27 -6.72 -12.53
C PHE A 137 -6.24 -5.54 -12.48
N GLY A 138 -6.31 -4.76 -13.55
CA GLY A 138 -7.27 -3.66 -13.68
C GLY A 138 -8.67 -4.11 -14.13
N ASN A 139 -8.88 -5.41 -14.36
CA ASN A 139 -10.11 -5.96 -14.94
C ASN A 139 -10.52 -5.23 -16.23
N LEU A 140 -9.52 -4.97 -17.09
CA LEU A 140 -9.72 -4.28 -18.36
C LEU A 140 -9.74 -5.28 -19.51
N PRO A 141 -10.43 -4.98 -20.61
CA PRO A 141 -10.36 -5.79 -21.83
C PRO A 141 -8.93 -5.87 -22.34
N PHE A 142 -8.48 -7.07 -22.72
CA PHE A 142 -7.17 -7.25 -23.31
C PHE A 142 -7.09 -6.57 -24.69
N THR A 143 -6.14 -5.67 -24.87
CA THR A 143 -5.88 -4.99 -26.14
C THR A 143 -5.27 -5.89 -27.20
N LYS A 144 -4.59 -6.97 -26.78
CA LYS A 144 -4.02 -8.04 -27.61
C LYS A 144 -4.33 -9.40 -26.99
N ALA A 145 -4.27 -10.44 -27.78
CA ALA A 145 -4.39 -11.82 -27.26
C ALA A 145 -3.42 -12.03 -26.07
N PRO A 146 -3.92 -12.43 -24.90
CA PRO A 146 -3.08 -12.58 -23.71
C PRO A 146 -2.05 -13.70 -23.90
N SER A 147 -0.90 -13.56 -23.28
CA SER A 147 0.10 -14.63 -23.19
C SER A 147 -0.48 -15.83 -22.43
N GLN A 148 0.11 -16.99 -22.64
CA GLN A 148 -0.33 -18.22 -21.96
C GLN A 148 -0.41 -18.05 -20.43
N ALA A 149 0.55 -17.33 -19.82
CA ALA A 149 0.56 -17.10 -18.38
C ALA A 149 -0.62 -16.22 -17.92
N VAL A 150 -0.92 -15.15 -18.66
CA VAL A 150 -2.04 -14.25 -18.34
C VAL A 150 -3.38 -14.94 -18.61
N ALA A 151 -3.52 -15.65 -19.75
CA ALA A 151 -4.72 -16.42 -20.07
C ALA A 151 -5.00 -17.52 -19.03
N HIS A 152 -3.95 -18.17 -18.52
CA HIS A 152 -4.09 -19.14 -17.44
C HIS A 152 -4.55 -18.46 -16.14
N ALA A 153 -3.94 -17.34 -15.75
CA ALA A 153 -4.36 -16.59 -14.58
C ALA A 153 -5.81 -16.13 -14.68
N ASP A 154 -6.23 -15.63 -15.85
CA ASP A 154 -7.60 -15.21 -16.13
C ASP A 154 -8.60 -16.38 -16.01
N SER A 155 -8.23 -17.55 -16.53
CA SER A 155 -9.07 -18.75 -16.42
C SER A 155 -9.28 -19.23 -14.98
N LEU A 156 -8.33 -18.94 -14.07
CA LEU A 156 -8.46 -19.28 -12.65
C LEU A 156 -9.47 -18.37 -11.92
N LEU A 157 -9.79 -17.20 -12.46
CA LEU A 157 -10.82 -16.30 -11.92
C LEU A 157 -12.24 -16.72 -12.33
N ASP A 158 -12.38 -17.62 -13.30
CA ASP A 158 -13.71 -18.15 -13.68
C ASP A 158 -14.28 -19.01 -12.54
N SER A 159 -15.21 -18.40 -11.79
CA SER A 159 -15.88 -19.04 -10.66
C SER A 159 -16.68 -20.30 -11.04
N SER A 160 -16.93 -20.53 -12.34
CA SER A 160 -17.60 -21.74 -12.81
C SER A 160 -16.72 -22.99 -12.61
N SER A 161 -15.40 -22.82 -12.64
CA SER A 161 -14.39 -23.86 -12.45
C SER A 161 -14.08 -24.17 -10.98
N TRP A 162 -14.53 -23.33 -10.03
CA TRP A 162 -14.19 -23.46 -8.61
C TRP A 162 -14.97 -24.57 -7.92
N THR A 163 -14.30 -25.30 -7.05
CA THR A 163 -14.92 -26.27 -6.15
C THR A 163 -15.85 -25.58 -5.15
N LYS A 164 -16.71 -26.36 -4.50
CA LYS A 164 -17.61 -25.82 -3.47
C LYS A 164 -16.84 -25.23 -2.28
N GLU A 165 -15.74 -25.88 -1.92
CA GLU A 165 -14.85 -25.47 -0.83
C GLU A 165 -14.15 -24.13 -1.17
N GLU A 166 -13.65 -23.97 -2.40
CA GLU A 166 -13.04 -22.73 -2.86
C GLU A 166 -14.04 -21.58 -2.86
N LYS A 167 -15.26 -21.79 -3.35
CA LYS A 167 -16.33 -20.78 -3.30
C LYS A 167 -16.64 -20.36 -1.87
N THR A 168 -16.82 -21.33 -0.96
CA THR A 168 -17.08 -21.03 0.44
C THR A 168 -15.96 -20.23 1.10
N MET A 169 -14.71 -20.57 0.81
CA MET A 169 -13.54 -19.87 1.36
C MET A 169 -13.44 -18.44 0.84
N ILE A 170 -13.77 -18.20 -0.43
CA ILE A 170 -13.77 -16.86 -1.02
C ILE A 170 -14.91 -16.03 -0.46
N ASP A 171 -16.12 -16.57 -0.38
CA ASP A 171 -17.27 -15.92 0.20
C ASP A 171 -17.03 -15.49 1.67
N GLU A 172 -16.35 -16.36 2.44
CA GLU A 172 -15.99 -16.03 3.82
C GLU A 172 -14.94 -14.90 3.89
N ARG A 173 -13.95 -14.91 3.01
CA ARG A 173 -12.96 -13.83 2.92
C ARG A 173 -13.60 -12.50 2.52
N ILE A 174 -14.49 -12.51 1.54
CA ILE A 174 -15.25 -11.32 1.12
C ILE A 174 -16.04 -10.78 2.29
N ARG A 175 -16.78 -11.64 3.01
CA ARG A 175 -17.58 -11.23 4.18
C ARG A 175 -16.72 -10.63 5.30
N ILE A 176 -15.56 -11.20 5.58
CA ILE A 176 -14.62 -10.66 6.58
C ILE A 176 -14.13 -9.28 6.14
N GLN A 177 -13.78 -9.13 4.86
CA GLN A 177 -13.32 -7.86 4.32
C GLN A 177 -14.43 -6.79 4.35
N GLU A 178 -15.65 -7.12 3.95
CA GLU A 178 -16.80 -6.23 3.99
C GLU A 178 -17.09 -5.75 5.41
N ASN A 179 -17.07 -6.67 6.38
CA ASN A 179 -17.27 -6.31 7.80
C ASN A 179 -16.17 -5.38 8.31
N TYR A 180 -14.92 -5.64 7.94
CA TYR A 180 -13.81 -4.77 8.30
C TYR A 180 -13.96 -3.38 7.67
N ASP A 181 -14.31 -3.31 6.39
CA ASP A 181 -14.52 -2.07 5.66
C ASP A 181 -15.65 -1.25 6.25
N MET A 182 -16.80 -1.86 6.58
CA MET A 182 -17.92 -1.21 7.26
C MET A 182 -17.52 -0.65 8.63
N THR A 183 -16.77 -1.42 9.41
CA THR A 183 -16.29 -0.98 10.74
C THR A 183 -15.35 0.21 10.61
N MET A 184 -14.44 0.17 9.65
CA MET A 184 -13.50 1.27 9.39
C MET A 184 -14.22 2.52 8.87
N GLU A 185 -15.20 2.37 8.00
CA GLU A 185 -16.00 3.48 7.47
C GLU A 185 -16.78 4.17 8.60
N THR A 186 -17.43 3.39 9.46
CA THR A 186 -18.11 3.91 10.65
C THR A 186 -17.14 4.68 11.56
N ALA A 187 -15.98 4.11 11.87
CA ALA A 187 -14.99 4.77 12.72
C ALA A 187 -14.43 6.07 12.10
N ILE A 188 -14.31 6.13 10.78
CA ILE A 188 -13.89 7.35 10.07
C ILE A 188 -14.98 8.42 10.14
N ASP A 189 -16.23 8.04 9.95
CA ASP A 189 -17.35 8.98 10.01
C ASP A 189 -17.54 9.53 11.42
N GLU A 190 -17.48 8.68 12.45
CA GLU A 190 -17.49 9.10 13.86
C GLU A 190 -16.34 10.07 14.19
N ALA A 191 -15.11 9.74 13.81
CA ALA A 191 -13.94 10.60 14.04
C ALA A 191 -14.05 11.94 13.28
N ARG A 192 -14.65 11.93 12.08
CA ARG A 192 -14.89 13.14 11.30
C ARG A 192 -15.92 14.04 11.95
N GLU A 193 -17.02 13.47 12.45
CA GLU A 193 -18.09 14.19 13.15
C GLU A 193 -17.55 14.81 14.45
N GLU A 194 -16.84 14.02 15.26
CA GLU A 194 -16.18 14.49 16.46
C GLU A 194 -15.16 15.60 16.17
N GLY A 195 -14.33 15.43 15.15
CA GLY A 195 -13.35 16.44 14.73
C GLY A 195 -14.01 17.74 14.25
N LEU A 196 -15.16 17.65 13.56
CA LEU A 196 -15.92 18.81 13.13
C LEU A 196 -16.52 19.58 14.34
N GLU A 197 -17.12 18.83 15.29
CA GLU A 197 -17.66 19.42 16.51
C GLU A 197 -16.56 20.14 17.34
N GLN A 198 -15.42 19.46 17.54
CA GLN A 198 -14.27 20.05 18.24
C GLN A 198 -13.75 21.28 17.50
N GLY A 199 -13.63 21.22 16.17
CA GLY A 199 -13.18 22.34 15.35
C GLY A 199 -14.10 23.56 15.43
N VAL A 200 -15.42 23.33 15.39
CA VAL A 200 -16.43 24.38 15.56
C VAL A 200 -16.37 24.98 16.96
N ALA A 201 -16.29 24.15 17.99
CA ALA A 201 -16.20 24.63 19.38
C ALA A 201 -14.92 25.46 19.60
N GLN A 202 -13.78 24.98 19.10
CA GLN A 202 -12.52 25.69 19.20
C GLN A 202 -12.51 27.00 18.41
N GLY A 203 -13.08 27.03 17.22
CA GLY A 203 -13.20 28.22 16.38
C GLY A 203 -14.11 29.27 17.05
N ARG A 204 -15.22 28.85 17.66
CA ARG A 204 -16.07 29.74 18.44
C ARG A 204 -15.35 30.34 19.65
N LYS A 205 -14.61 29.54 20.41
CA LYS A 205 -13.80 30.01 21.55
C LYS A 205 -12.75 31.03 21.10
N GLN A 206 -12.04 30.73 20.05
CA GLN A 206 -10.99 31.59 19.49
C GLN A 206 -11.56 32.94 19.03
N LEU A 207 -12.70 32.93 18.33
CA LEU A 207 -13.38 34.15 17.88
C LEU A 207 -13.82 35.03 19.06
N VAL A 208 -14.44 34.42 20.06
CA VAL A 208 -14.88 35.16 21.27
C VAL A 208 -13.69 35.75 22.01
N CYS A 209 -12.60 35.01 22.21
CA CYS A 209 -11.37 35.46 22.83
C CYS A 209 -10.76 36.68 22.07
N GLU A 210 -10.76 36.59 20.73
CA GLU A 210 -10.25 37.71 19.91
C GLU A 210 -11.11 38.96 20.01
N MET A 211 -12.45 38.82 20.01
CA MET A 211 -13.37 39.96 20.17
C MET A 211 -13.19 40.61 21.53
N VAL A 212 -13.04 39.82 22.60
CA VAL A 212 -12.77 40.37 23.95
C VAL A 212 -11.42 41.09 24.00
N SER A 213 -10.37 40.54 23.40
CA SER A 213 -9.03 41.17 23.33
C SER A 213 -9.03 42.51 22.62
N ARG A 214 -9.98 42.71 21.69
CA ARG A 214 -10.21 43.96 20.98
C ARG A 214 -11.12 44.94 21.76
N GLY A 215 -11.48 44.62 23.00
CA GLY A 215 -12.26 45.47 23.89
C GLY A 215 -13.76 45.47 23.62
N MET A 216 -14.30 44.47 22.93
CA MET A 216 -15.75 44.39 22.72
C MET A 216 -16.47 43.91 23.99
N SER A 217 -17.63 44.53 24.30
CA SER A 217 -18.42 44.09 25.45
C SER A 217 -19.16 42.75 25.16
N PRO A 218 -19.48 41.96 26.19
CA PRO A 218 -20.23 40.72 26.00
C PRO A 218 -21.57 40.89 25.27
N GLU A 219 -22.24 42.04 25.47
CA GLU A 219 -23.50 42.35 24.79
C GLU A 219 -23.29 42.58 23.29
N LEU A 220 -22.19 43.26 22.90
CA LEU A 220 -21.84 43.47 21.51
C LEU A 220 -21.45 42.15 20.83
N ILE A 221 -20.68 41.30 21.52
CA ILE A 221 -20.30 39.97 21.03
C ILE A 221 -21.55 39.11 20.84
N SER A 222 -22.47 39.13 21.79
CA SER A 222 -23.75 38.41 21.70
C SER A 222 -24.56 38.84 20.47
N ASN A 223 -24.66 40.10 20.22
CA ASN A 223 -25.37 40.66 19.06
C ASN A 223 -24.72 40.25 17.71
N MET A 224 -23.39 40.16 17.67
CA MET A 224 -22.65 39.80 16.44
C MET A 224 -22.60 38.31 16.16
N THR A 225 -22.53 37.47 17.19
CA THR A 225 -22.33 36.02 17.07
C THR A 225 -23.61 35.19 17.24
N GLY A 226 -24.65 35.79 17.83
CA GLY A 226 -25.88 35.11 18.23
C GLY A 226 -25.72 34.20 19.46
N LEU A 227 -24.56 34.23 20.12
CA LEU A 227 -24.33 33.47 21.36
C LEU A 227 -24.95 34.22 22.55
N SER A 228 -25.47 33.50 23.53
CA SER A 228 -25.92 34.04 24.80
C SER A 228 -24.73 34.57 25.63
N ILE A 229 -24.99 35.49 26.54
CA ILE A 229 -23.95 36.03 27.44
C ILE A 229 -23.37 34.91 28.33
N GLU A 230 -24.19 33.92 28.71
CA GLU A 230 -23.77 32.74 29.47
C GLU A 230 -22.82 31.89 28.68
N GLU A 231 -23.12 31.61 27.40
CA GLU A 231 -22.21 30.86 26.50
C GLU A 231 -20.89 31.60 26.29
N ILE A 232 -20.91 32.90 26.10
CA ILE A 232 -19.68 33.73 25.96
C ILE A 232 -18.81 33.59 27.21
N LYS A 233 -19.41 33.71 28.41
CA LYS A 233 -18.67 33.55 29.66
C LYS A 233 -18.10 32.14 29.85
N ALA A 234 -18.84 31.13 29.47
CA ALA A 234 -18.39 29.71 29.51
C ALA A 234 -17.21 29.45 28.55
N LEU A 235 -17.18 30.10 27.39
CA LEU A 235 -16.06 30.00 26.44
C LEU A 235 -14.80 30.67 26.90
N LEU A 236 -14.91 31.68 27.80
CA LEU A 236 -13.78 32.43 28.34
C LEU A 236 -13.19 31.83 29.63
N SER A 237 -13.91 30.92 30.28
CA SER A 237 -13.43 30.15 31.43
C SER A 237 -12.54 28.99 31.00
#